data_f19fc0fbe218a81aa635338cdf69ac9b
#
_entry.id   f19fc0fbe218a81aa635338cdf69ac9b
#
_cell.length_a   1.000
_cell.length_b   1.000
_cell.length_c   1.000
_cell.angle_alpha   90.00
_cell.angle_beta   90.00
_cell.angle_gamma   90.00
#
_symmetry.space_group_name_H-M   'P 1'
#
loop_
_entity.id
_entity.type
_entity.pdbx_description
1 polymer ?
#
loop_
_entity_poly.entity_id
_entity_poly.type
_entity_poly.pdbx_seq_one_letter_code
_entity_poly.pdbx_strand_id
1 'polypeptide(L)'
;ILKDLKKFNEAELYHRKAIEINPNFAIAYVNLGNVLRELKKFQEAEIMLRKAIQIDPRSSIAHANLGDILKNKGQLAEAKILLRKAIEINPSLVKAFYSLSKLSFNSDDISWQKYLLSEKILEQKNEKDKIEIYFARSNVLHKERRYEESAENLQIANQLKLKIYPSNIDKLINRSNFLLDKSNTGKKFKNEKKYPCSIF
;
A
#
# COMPACT_ATOMS: atom_id res chain seq x y z
N ILE A 1 16.13 -1.12 -13.19
CA ILE A 1 16.58 -1.77 -11.94
C ILE A 1 17.98 -1.27 -11.52
N LEU A 2 19.05 -1.42 -12.34
CA LEU A 2 20.42 -0.97 -11.98
C LEU A 2 20.53 0.56 -11.81
N LYS A 3 19.85 1.34 -12.66
CA LYS A 3 19.81 2.81 -12.56
C LYS A 3 19.09 3.28 -11.30
N ASP A 4 18.05 2.59 -10.88
CA ASP A 4 17.29 2.90 -9.68
C ASP A 4 18.07 2.55 -8.41
N LEU A 5 18.77 1.40 -8.41
CA LEU A 5 19.66 0.99 -7.32
C LEU A 5 20.77 2.02 -7.08
N LYS A 6 21.38 2.57 -8.15
CA LYS A 6 22.39 3.63 -8.03
C LYS A 6 21.81 4.86 -7.34
N LYS A 7 20.60 5.29 -7.72
CA LYS A 7 19.93 6.44 -7.10
C LYS A 7 19.63 6.20 -5.61
N PHE A 8 19.22 4.98 -5.23
CA PHE A 8 18.98 4.67 -3.81
C PHE A 8 20.28 4.65 -3.00
N ASN A 9 21.40 4.17 -3.54
CA ASN A 9 22.70 4.21 -2.87
C ASN A 9 23.21 5.65 -2.69
N GLU A 10 23.01 6.50 -3.69
CA GLU A 10 23.33 7.94 -3.58
C GLU A 10 22.44 8.62 -2.52
N ALA A 11 21.14 8.32 -2.51
CA ALA A 11 20.21 8.85 -1.51
C ALA A 11 20.58 8.40 -0.08
N GLU A 12 20.97 7.13 0.11
CA GLU A 12 21.47 6.61 1.38
C GLU A 12 22.65 7.46 1.88
N LEU A 13 23.65 7.71 1.01
CA LEU A 13 24.82 8.51 1.36
C LEU A 13 24.44 9.95 1.81
N TYR A 14 23.55 10.61 1.06
CA TYR A 14 23.13 11.96 1.41
C TYR A 14 22.36 12.03 2.72
N HIS A 15 21.47 11.06 2.99
CA HIS A 15 20.74 11.05 4.26
C HIS A 15 21.64 10.72 5.45
N ARG A 16 22.65 9.85 5.29
CA ARG A 16 23.66 9.61 6.34
C ARG A 16 24.45 10.86 6.64
N LYS A 17 24.91 11.61 5.62
CA LYS A 17 25.58 12.91 5.80
C LYS A 17 24.69 13.93 6.49
N ALA A 18 23.41 13.99 6.16
CA ALA A 18 22.47 14.91 6.83
C ALA A 18 22.32 14.57 8.33
N ILE A 19 22.35 13.30 8.69
CA ILE A 19 22.32 12.82 10.08
C ILE A 19 23.64 13.15 10.80
N GLU A 20 24.78 13.01 10.14
CA GLU A 20 26.08 13.40 10.69
C GLU A 20 26.14 14.91 11.03
N ILE A 21 25.60 15.75 10.14
CA ILE A 21 25.54 17.20 10.34
C ILE A 21 24.55 17.57 11.44
N ASN A 22 23.38 16.93 11.46
CA ASN A 22 22.34 17.16 12.47
C ASN A 22 21.76 15.84 12.99
N PRO A 23 22.29 15.28 14.08
CA PRO A 23 21.82 14.03 14.68
C PRO A 23 20.38 14.06 15.20
N ASN A 24 19.77 15.23 15.32
CA ASN A 24 18.37 15.37 15.76
C ASN A 24 17.40 15.66 14.59
N PHE A 25 17.84 15.46 13.35
CA PHE A 25 17.01 15.69 12.17
C PHE A 25 16.11 14.48 11.86
N ALA A 26 14.97 14.36 12.55
CA ALA A 26 14.04 13.22 12.44
C ALA A 26 13.68 12.87 10.99
N ILE A 27 13.46 13.87 10.13
CA ILE A 27 13.10 13.65 8.71
C ILE A 27 14.21 12.91 7.95
N ALA A 28 15.49 13.17 8.24
CA ALA A 28 16.59 12.45 7.60
C ALA A 28 16.58 10.97 7.96
N TYR A 29 16.27 10.63 9.21
CA TYR A 29 16.10 9.25 9.64
C TYR A 29 14.90 8.56 8.97
N VAL A 30 13.77 9.25 8.82
CA VAL A 30 12.60 8.72 8.08
C VAL A 30 12.96 8.42 6.63
N ASN A 31 13.61 9.37 5.97
CA ASN A 31 14.00 9.23 4.56
C ASN A 31 15.03 8.12 4.37
N LEU A 32 16.03 8.04 5.27
CA LEU A 32 17.00 6.96 5.27
C LEU A 32 16.34 5.60 5.47
N GLY A 33 15.40 5.50 6.42
CA GLY A 33 14.61 4.28 6.64
C GLY A 33 13.84 3.84 5.40
N ASN A 34 13.26 4.78 4.66
CA ASN A 34 12.57 4.49 3.39
C ASN A 34 13.54 4.00 2.32
N VAL A 35 14.67 4.65 2.14
CA VAL A 35 15.72 4.25 1.18
C VAL A 35 16.25 2.85 1.52
N LEU A 36 16.55 2.58 2.78
CA LEU A 36 17.01 1.28 3.25
C LEU A 36 15.96 0.17 3.01
N ARG A 37 14.68 0.46 3.17
CA ARG A 37 13.60 -0.46 2.83
C ARG A 37 13.59 -0.80 1.34
N GLU A 38 13.75 0.17 0.45
CA GLU A 38 13.84 -0.06 -1.00
C GLU A 38 15.08 -0.90 -1.36
N LEU A 39 16.18 -0.71 -0.63
CA LEU A 39 17.40 -1.52 -0.72
C LEU A 39 17.28 -2.90 -0.04
N LYS A 40 16.11 -3.24 0.52
CA LYS A 40 15.86 -4.50 1.28
C LYS A 40 16.67 -4.65 2.56
N LYS A 41 17.29 -3.58 3.07
CA LYS A 41 18.03 -3.53 4.34
C LYS A 41 17.05 -3.30 5.51
N PHE A 42 16.13 -4.25 5.73
CA PHE A 42 14.99 -4.06 6.64
C PHE A 42 15.37 -3.83 8.11
N GLN A 43 16.46 -4.45 8.59
CA GLN A 43 16.94 -4.28 9.97
C GLN A 43 17.46 -2.85 10.21
N GLU A 44 18.29 -2.35 9.29
CA GLU A 44 18.78 -0.97 9.37
C GLU A 44 17.64 0.04 9.23
N ALA A 45 16.69 -0.21 8.31
CA ALA A 45 15.52 0.64 8.12
C ALA A 45 14.69 0.75 9.42
N GLU A 46 14.49 -0.35 10.13
CA GLU A 46 13.79 -0.37 11.42
C GLU A 46 14.52 0.49 12.46
N ILE A 47 15.85 0.34 12.58
CA ILE A 47 16.65 1.14 13.53
C ILE A 47 16.50 2.63 13.24
N MET A 48 16.59 3.03 11.97
CA MET A 48 16.46 4.44 11.58
C MET A 48 15.06 5.00 11.89
N LEU A 49 14.01 4.24 11.62
CA LEU A 49 12.64 4.66 11.89
C LEU A 49 12.32 4.73 13.40
N ARG A 50 12.85 3.80 14.20
CA ARG A 50 12.75 3.89 15.67
C ARG A 50 13.46 5.13 16.20
N LYS A 51 14.63 5.47 15.64
CA LYS A 51 15.34 6.71 15.99
C LYS A 51 14.55 7.95 15.58
N ALA A 52 13.92 7.93 14.40
CA ALA A 52 13.05 9.02 13.96
C ALA A 52 11.90 9.26 14.94
N ILE A 53 11.24 8.18 15.42
CA ILE A 53 10.14 8.26 16.40
C ILE A 53 10.65 8.75 17.77
N GLN A 54 11.86 8.37 18.16
CA GLN A 54 12.47 8.84 19.41
C GLN A 54 12.70 10.37 19.37
N ILE A 55 13.12 10.92 18.22
CA ILE A 55 13.37 12.35 18.02
C ILE A 55 12.04 13.10 17.84
N ASP A 56 11.14 12.57 17.01
CA ASP A 56 9.82 13.15 16.78
C ASP A 56 8.71 12.08 16.99
N PRO A 57 8.17 11.98 18.22
CA PRO A 57 7.09 11.04 18.53
C PRO A 57 5.79 11.32 17.78
N ARG A 58 5.63 12.50 17.15
CA ARG A 58 4.44 12.87 16.36
C ARG A 58 4.62 12.66 14.86
N SER A 59 5.69 12.02 14.41
CA SER A 59 5.89 11.69 13.01
C SER A 59 4.99 10.54 12.58
N SER A 60 3.81 10.85 12.03
CA SER A 60 2.87 9.84 11.51
C SER A 60 3.51 8.97 10.41
N ILE A 61 4.38 9.56 9.58
CA ILE A 61 5.09 8.87 8.52
C ILE A 61 6.08 7.84 9.08
N ALA A 62 6.83 8.20 10.15
CA ALA A 62 7.75 7.27 10.81
C ALA A 62 7.00 6.06 11.38
N HIS A 63 5.88 6.30 12.09
CA HIS A 63 5.04 5.24 12.63
C HIS A 63 4.47 4.33 11.54
N ALA A 64 3.95 4.90 10.45
CA ALA A 64 3.40 4.12 9.35
C ALA A 64 4.47 3.28 8.64
N ASN A 65 5.64 3.85 8.37
CA ASN A 65 6.73 3.14 7.69
C ASN A 65 7.32 2.03 8.56
N LEU A 66 7.47 2.27 9.87
CA LEU A 66 7.89 1.22 10.81
C LEU A 66 6.84 0.12 10.91
N GLY A 67 5.55 0.47 10.98
CA GLY A 67 4.45 -0.49 10.95
C GLY A 67 4.48 -1.38 9.71
N ASP A 68 4.77 -0.82 8.53
CA ASP A 68 4.92 -1.59 7.29
C ASP A 68 6.10 -2.56 7.34
N ILE A 69 7.24 -2.15 7.88
CA ILE A 69 8.41 -3.03 8.03
C ILE A 69 8.09 -4.18 8.98
N LEU A 70 7.51 -3.89 10.15
CA LEU A 70 7.17 -4.89 11.15
C LEU A 70 6.10 -5.86 10.63
N LYS A 71 5.11 -5.37 9.87
CA LYS A 71 4.13 -6.23 9.18
C LYS A 71 4.84 -7.23 8.25
N ASN A 72 5.80 -6.78 7.45
CA ASN A 72 6.55 -7.65 6.54
C ASN A 72 7.46 -8.64 7.27
N LYS A 73 7.88 -8.32 8.51
CA LYS A 73 8.62 -9.21 9.40
C LYS A 73 7.72 -10.18 10.18
N GLY A 74 6.39 -10.10 10.02
CA GLY A 74 5.43 -10.91 10.78
C GLY A 74 5.14 -10.43 12.21
N GLN A 75 5.71 -9.29 12.63
CA GLN A 75 5.48 -8.69 13.95
C GLN A 75 4.16 -7.90 13.96
N LEU A 76 3.05 -8.62 13.77
CA LEU A 76 1.75 -8.02 13.44
C LEU A 76 1.14 -7.21 14.58
N ALA A 77 1.38 -7.59 15.83
CA ALA A 77 0.84 -6.89 17.01
C ALA A 77 1.42 -5.46 17.10
N GLU A 78 2.74 -5.32 17.05
CA GLU A 78 3.40 -4.02 17.10
C GLU A 78 3.08 -3.20 15.86
N ALA A 79 3.04 -3.83 14.66
CA ALA A 79 2.66 -3.15 13.43
C ALA A 79 1.27 -2.50 13.52
N LYS A 80 0.27 -3.18 14.12
CA LYS A 80 -1.07 -2.62 14.35
C LYS A 80 -1.03 -1.38 15.24
N ILE A 81 -0.30 -1.44 16.35
CA ILE A 81 -0.18 -0.31 17.29
C ILE A 81 0.40 0.90 16.57
N LEU A 82 1.47 0.72 15.82
CA LEU A 82 2.14 1.81 15.10
C LEU A 82 1.28 2.39 13.97
N LEU A 83 0.59 1.56 13.20
CA LEU A 83 -0.30 2.02 12.14
C LEU A 83 -1.51 2.79 12.71
N ARG A 84 -2.09 2.33 13.83
CA ARG A 84 -3.14 3.09 14.54
C ARG A 84 -2.61 4.42 15.03
N LYS A 85 -1.40 4.44 15.62
CA LYS A 85 -0.77 5.69 16.07
C LYS A 85 -0.54 6.66 14.92
N ALA A 86 -0.13 6.17 13.75
CA ALA A 86 0.00 6.99 12.54
C ALA A 86 -1.33 7.64 12.13
N ILE A 87 -2.44 6.89 12.19
CA ILE A 87 -3.80 7.38 11.87
C ILE A 87 -4.27 8.42 12.92
N GLU A 88 -4.03 8.17 14.21
CA GLU A 88 -4.35 9.13 15.28
C GLU A 88 -3.64 10.46 15.09
N ILE A 89 -2.34 10.43 14.75
CA ILE A 89 -1.54 11.63 14.54
C ILE A 89 -1.97 12.36 13.25
N ASN A 90 -2.19 11.61 12.18
CA ASN A 90 -2.59 12.15 10.88
C ASN A 90 -3.68 11.30 10.22
N PRO A 91 -4.97 11.63 10.44
CA PRO A 91 -6.08 10.93 9.79
C PRO A 91 -6.12 11.07 8.26
N SER A 92 -5.32 11.95 7.68
CA SER A 92 -5.20 12.09 6.22
C SER A 92 -4.18 11.15 5.59
N LEU A 93 -3.43 10.39 6.38
CA LEU A 93 -2.39 9.47 5.89
C LEU A 93 -3.02 8.15 5.37
N VAL A 94 -3.50 8.18 4.14
CA VAL A 94 -4.23 7.07 3.48
C VAL A 94 -3.44 5.75 3.52
N LYS A 95 -2.12 5.82 3.32
CA LYS A 95 -1.24 4.64 3.36
C LYS A 95 -1.35 3.87 4.69
N ALA A 96 -1.53 4.54 5.82
CA ALA A 96 -1.66 3.87 7.12
C ALA A 96 -2.95 3.05 7.20
N PHE A 97 -4.08 3.58 6.68
CA PHE A 97 -5.34 2.84 6.58
C PHE A 97 -5.21 1.60 5.69
N TYR A 98 -4.58 1.76 4.52
CA TYR A 98 -4.39 0.65 3.60
C TYR A 98 -3.50 -0.45 4.21
N SER A 99 -2.42 -0.08 4.89
CA SER A 99 -1.55 -1.05 5.57
C SER A 99 -2.26 -1.73 6.73
N LEU A 100 -3.03 -1.00 7.54
CA LEU A 100 -3.79 -1.54 8.66
C LEU A 100 -4.92 -2.46 8.19
N SER A 101 -5.61 -2.10 7.09
CA SER A 101 -6.70 -2.92 6.53
C SER A 101 -6.26 -4.32 6.09
N LYS A 102 -4.98 -4.52 5.78
CA LYS A 102 -4.41 -5.84 5.42
C LYS A 102 -4.18 -6.74 6.64
N LEU A 103 -4.07 -6.18 7.82
CA LEU A 103 -3.87 -6.95 9.05
C LEU A 103 -5.22 -7.47 9.55
N SER A 104 -5.20 -8.62 10.22
CA SER A 104 -6.37 -9.07 10.98
C SER A 104 -6.59 -8.13 12.17
N PHE A 105 -7.84 -7.79 12.47
CA PHE A 105 -8.20 -6.95 13.60
C PHE A 105 -9.31 -7.60 14.41
N ASN A 106 -9.25 -7.42 15.70
CA ASN A 106 -10.32 -7.80 16.62
C ASN A 106 -11.30 -6.63 16.71
N SER A 107 -12.51 -6.88 17.16
CA SER A 107 -13.63 -5.94 17.22
C SER A 107 -13.46 -4.74 18.15
N ASP A 108 -12.39 -4.68 18.94
CA ASP A 108 -12.31 -3.81 20.11
C ASP A 108 -12.01 -2.33 19.80
N ASP A 109 -11.53 -2.02 18.60
CA ASP A 109 -11.34 -0.64 18.14
C ASP A 109 -11.71 -0.50 16.68
N ILE A 110 -12.92 -0.03 16.45
CA ILE A 110 -13.51 0.18 15.11
C ILE A 110 -13.52 1.65 14.68
N SER A 111 -12.95 2.56 15.47
CA SER A 111 -13.01 4.00 15.20
C SER A 111 -12.38 4.37 13.85
N TRP A 112 -11.21 3.82 13.56
CA TRP A 112 -10.53 4.02 12.28
C TRP A 112 -11.29 3.40 11.09
N GLN A 113 -12.00 2.28 11.31
CA GLN A 113 -12.82 1.64 10.27
C GLN A 113 -14.03 2.51 9.93
N LYS A 114 -14.73 3.04 10.96
CA LYS A 114 -15.85 3.97 10.76
C LYS A 114 -15.42 5.20 9.95
N TYR A 115 -14.25 5.76 10.27
CA TYR A 115 -13.71 6.88 9.51
C TYR A 115 -13.33 6.48 8.07
N LEU A 116 -12.69 5.33 7.88
CA LEU A 116 -12.35 4.78 6.56
C LEU A 116 -13.59 4.59 5.68
N LEU A 117 -14.70 4.10 6.25
CA LEU A 117 -15.95 3.83 5.52
C LEU A 117 -16.79 5.10 5.32
N SER A 118 -16.49 6.21 5.98
CA SER A 118 -17.21 7.49 5.80
C SER A 118 -16.77 8.20 4.52
N GLU A 119 -17.66 9.02 3.94
CA GLU A 119 -17.31 9.83 2.77
C GLU A 119 -16.26 10.91 3.08
N LYS A 120 -16.15 11.32 4.33
CA LYS A 120 -15.20 12.33 4.78
C LYS A 120 -13.74 12.02 4.42
N ILE A 121 -13.34 10.73 4.41
CA ILE A 121 -11.98 10.36 4.05
C ILE A 121 -11.66 10.60 2.56
N LEU A 122 -12.68 10.67 1.69
CA LEU A 122 -12.53 10.90 0.26
C LEU A 122 -12.41 12.39 -0.11
N GLU A 123 -12.79 13.27 0.82
CA GLU A 123 -12.74 14.70 0.59
C GLU A 123 -11.31 15.16 0.27
N GLN A 124 -11.17 15.97 -0.79
CA GLN A 124 -9.91 16.55 -1.25
C GLN A 124 -8.80 15.53 -1.56
N LYS A 125 -9.14 14.24 -1.76
CA LYS A 125 -8.17 13.20 -2.13
C LYS A 125 -7.96 13.14 -3.63
N ASN A 126 -6.70 13.00 -4.02
CA ASN A 126 -6.37 12.71 -5.41
C ASN A 126 -6.77 11.27 -5.80
N GLU A 127 -6.77 10.98 -7.10
CA GLU A 127 -7.19 9.69 -7.63
C GLU A 127 -6.36 8.49 -7.08
N LYS A 128 -5.06 8.70 -6.82
CA LYS A 128 -4.19 7.65 -6.26
C LYS A 128 -4.57 7.32 -4.82
N ASP A 129 -4.83 8.34 -4.01
CA ASP A 129 -5.29 8.17 -2.64
C ASP A 129 -6.67 7.48 -2.60
N LYS A 130 -7.59 7.87 -3.50
CA LYS A 130 -8.91 7.22 -3.62
C LYS A 130 -8.79 5.74 -3.93
N ILE A 131 -7.88 5.35 -4.82
CA ILE A 131 -7.60 3.93 -5.12
C ILE A 131 -7.22 3.17 -3.84
N GLU A 132 -6.27 3.70 -3.05
CA GLU A 132 -5.84 3.07 -1.81
C GLU A 132 -6.98 3.00 -0.77
N ILE A 133 -7.81 4.06 -0.66
CA ILE A 133 -8.98 4.08 0.22
C ILE A 133 -9.97 2.98 -0.17
N TYR A 134 -10.34 2.87 -1.44
CA TYR A 134 -11.28 1.85 -1.90
C TYR A 134 -10.73 0.43 -1.74
N PHE A 135 -9.44 0.18 -1.96
CA PHE A 135 -8.82 -1.10 -1.61
C PHE A 135 -8.86 -1.37 -0.10
N ALA A 136 -8.60 -0.34 0.73
CA ALA A 136 -8.68 -0.49 2.19
C ALA A 136 -10.10 -0.79 2.66
N ARG A 137 -11.12 -0.09 2.11
CA ARG A 137 -12.55 -0.36 2.35
C ARG A 137 -12.90 -1.80 1.99
N SER A 138 -12.53 -2.25 0.79
CA SER A 138 -12.76 -3.63 0.36
C SER A 138 -12.17 -4.64 1.34
N ASN A 139 -10.92 -4.45 1.78
CA ASN A 139 -10.27 -5.34 2.74
C ASN A 139 -11.03 -5.42 4.08
N VAL A 140 -11.51 -4.28 4.60
CA VAL A 140 -12.27 -4.22 5.85
C VAL A 140 -13.62 -4.91 5.70
N LEU A 141 -14.39 -4.55 4.67
CA LEU A 141 -15.71 -5.09 4.39
C LEU A 141 -15.68 -6.60 4.16
N HIS A 142 -14.64 -7.09 3.46
CA HIS A 142 -14.45 -8.53 3.27
C HIS A 142 -14.27 -9.28 4.60
N LYS A 143 -13.51 -8.71 5.53
CA LYS A 143 -13.30 -9.29 6.87
C LYS A 143 -14.56 -9.22 7.74
N GLU A 144 -15.40 -8.21 7.53
CA GLU A 144 -16.72 -8.08 8.16
C GLU A 144 -17.77 -8.98 7.49
N ARG A 145 -17.41 -9.78 6.48
CA ARG A 145 -18.30 -10.64 5.67
C ARG A 145 -19.35 -9.87 4.86
N ARG A 146 -19.15 -8.58 4.63
CA ARG A 146 -19.97 -7.71 3.77
C ARG A 146 -19.45 -7.79 2.34
N TYR A 147 -19.66 -8.96 1.71
CA TYR A 147 -18.99 -9.33 0.46
C TYR A 147 -19.45 -8.50 -0.74
N GLU A 148 -20.71 -8.14 -0.83
CA GLU A 148 -21.25 -7.30 -1.91
C GLU A 148 -20.60 -5.92 -1.90
N GLU A 149 -20.63 -5.24 -0.76
CA GLU A 149 -19.99 -3.93 -0.60
C GLU A 149 -18.47 -3.99 -0.79
N SER A 150 -17.84 -5.09 -0.37
CA SER A 150 -16.42 -5.31 -0.64
C SER A 150 -16.14 -5.39 -2.14
N ALA A 151 -16.96 -6.12 -2.91
CA ALA A 151 -16.81 -6.25 -4.35
C ALA A 151 -17.03 -4.91 -5.07
N GLU A 152 -18.01 -4.12 -4.67
CA GLU A 152 -18.25 -2.78 -5.22
C GLU A 152 -17.04 -1.86 -5.02
N ASN A 153 -16.51 -1.79 -3.80
CA ASN A 153 -15.32 -1.00 -3.52
C ASN A 153 -14.09 -1.47 -4.31
N LEU A 154 -13.92 -2.78 -4.47
CA LEU A 154 -12.85 -3.35 -5.28
C LEU A 154 -13.00 -2.97 -6.76
N GLN A 155 -14.22 -3.01 -7.29
CA GLN A 155 -14.51 -2.60 -8.66
C GLN A 155 -14.18 -1.13 -8.89
N ILE A 156 -14.60 -0.23 -8.00
CA ILE A 156 -14.28 1.20 -8.07
C ILE A 156 -12.75 1.41 -8.04
N ALA A 157 -12.04 0.75 -7.13
CA ALA A 157 -10.58 0.84 -7.04
C ALA A 157 -9.90 0.43 -8.35
N ASN A 158 -10.33 -0.67 -8.95
CA ASN A 158 -9.80 -1.18 -10.20
C ASN A 158 -10.12 -0.23 -11.38
N GLN A 159 -11.33 0.29 -11.47
CA GLN A 159 -11.71 1.26 -12.52
C GLN A 159 -10.86 2.54 -12.43
N LEU A 160 -10.68 3.11 -11.24
CA LEU A 160 -9.81 4.26 -11.02
C LEU A 160 -8.36 3.96 -11.38
N LYS A 161 -7.86 2.79 -11.00
CA LYS A 161 -6.50 2.35 -11.34
C LYS A 161 -6.30 2.21 -12.84
N LEU A 162 -7.28 1.67 -13.57
CA LEU A 162 -7.27 1.54 -15.02
C LEU A 162 -7.24 2.91 -15.71
N LYS A 163 -8.01 3.87 -15.20
CA LYS A 163 -8.04 5.24 -15.71
C LYS A 163 -6.67 5.93 -15.59
N ILE A 164 -5.94 5.69 -14.49
CA ILE A 164 -4.61 6.31 -14.28
C ILE A 164 -3.50 5.56 -15.04
N TYR A 165 -3.62 4.24 -15.16
CA TYR A 165 -2.60 3.37 -15.78
C TYR A 165 -3.18 2.54 -16.94
N PRO A 166 -3.65 3.20 -18.03
CA PRO A 166 -4.36 2.50 -19.13
C PRO A 166 -3.47 1.56 -19.94
N SER A 167 -2.15 1.72 -19.89
CA SER A 167 -1.26 1.18 -20.90
C SER A 167 -0.97 -0.32 -20.83
N ASN A 168 -1.32 -1.02 -19.76
CA ASN A 168 -0.99 -2.45 -19.63
C ASN A 168 -2.15 -3.38 -19.97
N ILE A 169 -3.39 -2.95 -19.76
CA ILE A 169 -4.56 -3.79 -19.98
C ILE A 169 -5.04 -3.71 -21.41
N ASP A 170 -5.05 -2.52 -22.02
CA ASP A 170 -5.38 -2.38 -23.43
C ASP A 170 -4.41 -3.17 -24.32
N LYS A 171 -3.11 -3.19 -23.97
CA LYS A 171 -2.12 -4.05 -24.64
C LYS A 171 -2.39 -5.54 -24.42
N LEU A 172 -2.82 -5.96 -23.23
CA LEU A 172 -3.16 -7.34 -22.93
C LEU A 172 -4.47 -7.76 -23.60
N ILE A 173 -5.49 -6.89 -23.61
CA ILE A 173 -6.77 -7.10 -24.30
C ILE A 173 -6.54 -7.18 -25.81
N ASN A 174 -5.81 -6.26 -26.38
CA ASN A 174 -5.48 -6.25 -27.81
C ASN A 174 -4.64 -7.47 -28.20
N ARG A 175 -3.72 -7.92 -27.36
CA ARG A 175 -2.95 -9.15 -27.55
C ARG A 175 -3.81 -10.41 -27.42
N SER A 176 -4.73 -10.43 -26.47
CA SER A 176 -5.72 -11.51 -26.28
C SER A 176 -6.68 -11.57 -27.46
N ASN A 177 -7.23 -10.44 -27.91
CA ASN A 177 -8.11 -10.38 -29.08
C ASN A 177 -7.37 -10.77 -30.38
N PHE A 178 -6.12 -10.35 -30.56
CA PHE A 178 -5.28 -10.78 -31.67
C PHE A 178 -5.01 -12.29 -31.68
N LEU A 179 -4.84 -12.90 -30.50
CA LEU A 179 -4.66 -14.37 -30.38
C LEU A 179 -5.97 -15.12 -30.62
N LEU A 180 -7.12 -14.56 -30.18
CA LEU A 180 -8.45 -15.10 -30.43
C LEU A 180 -8.80 -15.04 -31.93
N ASP A 181 -8.51 -13.94 -32.61
CA ASP A 181 -8.73 -13.81 -34.07
C ASP A 181 -7.86 -14.78 -34.86
N LYS A 182 -6.60 -14.99 -34.46
CA LYS A 182 -5.75 -16.03 -35.07
C LYS A 182 -6.23 -17.45 -34.80
N SER A 183 -6.86 -17.72 -33.66
CA SER A 183 -7.42 -19.05 -33.33
C SER A 183 -8.73 -19.32 -34.08
N ASN A 184 -9.52 -18.28 -34.36
CA ASN A 184 -10.78 -18.39 -35.11
C ASN A 184 -10.59 -18.60 -36.62
N THR A 185 -9.40 -18.32 -37.17
CA THR A 185 -9.04 -18.64 -38.55
C THR A 185 -8.57 -20.08 -38.74
N GLY A 186 -8.54 -20.88 -37.68
CA GLY A 186 -8.19 -22.31 -37.73
C GLY A 186 -8.78 -23.11 -36.58
N LYS A 187 -9.97 -23.66 -36.79
CA LYS A 187 -10.66 -24.69 -36.01
C LYS A 187 -11.68 -24.20 -34.95
N LYS A 188 -12.95 -24.58 -35.22
CA LYS A 188 -14.03 -24.68 -34.24
C LYS A 188 -13.59 -25.55 -33.07
N PHE A 189 -13.42 -24.96 -31.90
CA PHE A 189 -13.36 -25.69 -30.63
C PHE A 189 -14.78 -25.83 -30.07
N LYS A 190 -15.18 -27.07 -29.82
CA LYS A 190 -16.40 -27.46 -29.11
C LYS A 190 -16.31 -26.89 -27.66
N ASN A 191 -17.44 -26.30 -27.22
CA ASN A 191 -17.69 -25.92 -25.85
C ASN A 191 -17.44 -27.09 -24.90
N GLU A 192 -16.54 -26.87 -23.91
CA GLU A 192 -16.70 -27.51 -22.60
C GLU A 192 -15.94 -26.76 -21.51
N LYS A 193 -16.70 -26.44 -20.45
CA LYS A 193 -16.36 -26.15 -19.06
C LYS A 193 -15.84 -24.79 -18.68
N LYS A 194 -16.76 -24.04 -18.08
CA LYS A 194 -16.52 -22.93 -17.15
C LYS A 194 -15.59 -23.37 -16.01
N TYR A 195 -14.48 -22.65 -15.86
CA TYR A 195 -13.73 -22.64 -14.61
C TYR A 195 -13.81 -21.24 -14.00
N PRO A 196 -14.07 -21.11 -12.68
CA PRO A 196 -14.03 -19.81 -12.03
C PRO A 196 -12.58 -19.36 -11.89
N CYS A 197 -12.29 -18.14 -12.32
CA CYS A 197 -11.00 -17.49 -12.07
C CYS A 197 -10.83 -17.26 -10.58
N SER A 198 -9.94 -18.01 -9.95
CA SER A 198 -9.34 -17.62 -8.67
C SER A 198 -8.26 -16.58 -8.95
N ILE A 199 -8.49 -15.37 -8.47
CA ILE A 199 -7.51 -14.28 -8.51
C ILE A 199 -6.76 -14.31 -7.18
N PHE A 200 -5.47 -14.62 -7.24
CA PHE A 200 -4.52 -14.38 -6.16
C PHE A 200 -3.93 -12.97 -6.25
#